data_688a099d18339a3cf3b0c4ee3ed2adbe
#
_entry.id   688a099d18339a3cf3b0c4ee3ed2adbe
#
_cell.length_a   1.000
_cell.length_b   1.000
_cell.length_c   1.000
_cell.angle_alpha   90.00
_cell.angle_beta   90.00
_cell.angle_gamma   90.00
#
_symmetry.space_group_name_H-M   'P 1'
#
loop_
_entity.id
_entity.type
_entity.pdbx_description
1 polymer ?
#
loop_
_entity_poly.entity_id
_entity_poly.type
_entity_poly.pdbx_seq_one_letter_code
_entity_poly.pdbx_strand_id
1 'polypeptide(L)'
;MSSLSLTGAGVRDAGASDLSAVRRVLLAAYQEYAATLPPAVFGRYLNDILDVEGRAGVGKVLVAEHGGRVVGTVTYYPDASLEGLGWPAGWAGLRALGVDPGARGLGVGRALLAACLERAEAAGAPVLCLHTAEFMTAAVAIYEQAGFRRDPAYDFAAAGGLALGGMRPVPILAYRLDLTGRLPGARVGEVVENPVTVERGVVRVPPTEANGHLLVADLYLCPGGRVGGEHVHPVAREAFTVVRGELAVRSGGRDLTAGPGVPTQVPPGVAHDFWNPTDEEVRVVVEAEPGDRLAQVIRHVFLAAQDGLTDAKGRLRPLHAAVVGREFADTIRFTSPPWPLQRVVFGLLPPIARITGHRALDPAYLERDLPIVDLGPIPDEIAAVIPALAGQPTRSS
;
A
#
# COMPACT_ATOMS: atom_id res chain seq x y z
N MET A 1 -19.77 -0.94 12.10
CA MET A 1 -20.38 -0.06 11.08
C MET A 1 -21.12 1.06 11.80
N SER A 2 -20.43 2.15 12.11
CA SER A 2 -21.08 3.39 12.57
C SER A 2 -21.25 4.29 11.37
N SER A 3 -22.50 4.45 10.92
CA SER A 3 -22.88 5.45 9.93
C SER A 3 -22.57 6.82 10.51
N LEU A 4 -21.49 7.45 10.02
CA LEU A 4 -21.26 8.87 10.21
C LEU A 4 -22.38 9.62 9.47
N SER A 5 -23.46 9.93 10.16
CA SER A 5 -24.50 10.84 9.69
C SER A 5 -23.84 12.20 9.43
N LEU A 6 -23.55 12.45 8.16
CA LEU A 6 -23.04 13.73 7.68
C LEU A 6 -24.15 14.76 7.77
N THR A 7 -24.01 15.73 8.65
CA THR A 7 -24.91 16.87 8.76
C THR A 7 -24.73 17.75 7.51
N GLY A 8 -25.57 17.56 6.49
CA GLY A 8 -26.03 18.62 5.60
C GLY A 8 -25.22 19.01 4.35
N ALA A 9 -24.08 18.40 4.01
CA ALA A 9 -23.40 18.70 2.76
C ALA A 9 -23.57 17.56 1.74
N GLY A 10 -24.32 17.78 0.65
CA GLY A 10 -24.43 16.86 -0.48
C GLY A 10 -23.20 16.97 -1.39
N VAL A 11 -22.55 15.83 -1.73
CA VAL A 11 -21.49 15.79 -2.74
C VAL A 11 -22.04 15.24 -4.06
N ARG A 12 -21.75 15.93 -5.17
CA ARG A 12 -22.12 15.53 -6.53
C ARG A 12 -21.06 15.87 -7.56
N ASP A 13 -21.19 15.36 -8.75
CA ASP A 13 -20.37 15.78 -9.88
C ASP A 13 -20.69 17.24 -10.24
N ALA A 14 -19.65 18.00 -10.60
CA ALA A 14 -19.82 19.39 -11.06
C ALA A 14 -20.36 19.41 -12.48
N GLY A 15 -21.36 20.24 -12.71
CA GLY A 15 -21.80 20.62 -14.06
C GLY A 15 -21.03 21.84 -14.59
N ALA A 16 -21.24 22.17 -15.88
CA ALA A 16 -20.60 23.33 -16.50
C ALA A 16 -20.92 24.65 -15.78
N SER A 17 -22.13 24.78 -15.21
CA SER A 17 -22.54 25.94 -14.41
C SER A 17 -21.82 26.10 -13.09
N ASP A 18 -21.18 25.03 -12.58
CA ASP A 18 -20.48 25.06 -11.29
C ASP A 18 -19.04 25.58 -11.40
N LEU A 19 -18.43 25.57 -12.61
CA LEU A 19 -17.00 25.85 -12.78
C LEU A 19 -16.58 27.22 -12.22
N SER A 20 -17.43 28.25 -12.33
CA SER A 20 -17.16 29.55 -11.72
C SER A 20 -17.16 29.50 -10.17
N ALA A 21 -18.08 28.72 -9.59
CA ALA A 21 -18.13 28.53 -8.15
C ALA A 21 -16.97 27.67 -7.64
N VAL A 22 -16.56 26.63 -8.41
CA VAL A 22 -15.37 25.83 -8.13
C VAL A 22 -14.11 26.70 -8.08
N ARG A 23 -13.88 27.56 -9.09
CA ARG A 23 -12.74 28.51 -9.07
C ARG A 23 -12.76 29.44 -7.89
N ARG A 24 -13.92 29.99 -7.53
CA ARG A 24 -14.07 30.85 -6.37
C ARG A 24 -13.67 30.11 -5.07
N VAL A 25 -14.15 28.89 -4.89
CA VAL A 25 -13.81 28.06 -3.71
C VAL A 25 -12.32 27.76 -3.68
N LEU A 26 -11.72 27.35 -4.81
CA LEU A 26 -10.29 27.08 -4.89
C LEU A 26 -9.46 28.32 -4.59
N LEU A 27 -9.79 29.46 -5.19
CA LEU A 27 -9.10 30.72 -4.91
C LEU A 27 -9.16 31.06 -3.42
N ALA A 28 -10.33 31.00 -2.80
CA ALA A 28 -10.50 31.30 -1.39
C ALA A 28 -9.75 30.31 -0.48
N ALA A 29 -9.76 29.02 -0.82
CA ALA A 29 -9.12 27.97 -0.04
C ALA A 29 -7.58 28.05 -0.11
N TYR A 30 -7.02 28.41 -1.26
CA TYR A 30 -5.56 28.41 -1.47
C TYR A 30 -4.90 29.76 -1.25
N GLN A 31 -5.66 30.86 -1.18
CA GLN A 31 -5.15 32.21 -0.95
C GLN A 31 -4.39 32.33 0.39
N GLU A 32 -4.70 31.51 1.39
CA GLU A 32 -4.02 31.51 2.68
C GLU A 32 -2.52 31.17 2.58
N TYR A 33 -2.12 30.42 1.53
CA TYR A 33 -0.73 30.04 1.30
C TYR A 33 0.11 31.09 0.59
N ALA A 34 -0.50 32.24 0.21
CA ALA A 34 0.21 33.33 -0.43
C ALA A 34 1.33 33.92 0.46
N ALA A 35 1.19 33.84 1.79
CA ALA A 35 2.21 34.31 2.72
C ALA A 35 3.32 33.25 2.98
N THR A 36 3.08 31.98 2.61
CA THR A 36 3.99 30.86 2.85
C THR A 36 4.95 30.64 1.68
N LEU A 37 4.50 30.95 0.47
CA LEU A 37 5.25 30.73 -0.76
C LEU A 37 5.76 32.05 -1.35
N PRO A 38 6.94 32.03 -2.03
CA PRO A 38 7.38 33.18 -2.80
C PRO A 38 6.34 33.56 -3.87
N PRO A 39 6.09 34.84 -4.13
CA PRO A 39 5.00 35.30 -5.00
C PRO A 39 4.98 34.65 -6.40
N ALA A 40 6.15 34.46 -7.03
CA ALA A 40 6.25 33.83 -8.35
C ALA A 40 5.95 32.31 -8.32
N VAL A 41 6.24 31.64 -7.21
CA VAL A 41 5.91 30.23 -6.98
C VAL A 41 4.41 30.10 -6.72
N PHE A 42 3.89 30.93 -5.83
CA PHE A 42 2.46 30.95 -5.50
C PHE A 42 1.61 31.25 -6.72
N GLY A 43 1.98 32.23 -7.55
CA GLY A 43 1.22 32.57 -8.77
C GLY A 43 1.13 31.40 -9.74
N ARG A 44 2.24 30.67 -9.99
CA ARG A 44 2.21 29.48 -10.85
C ARG A 44 1.40 28.36 -10.25
N TYR A 45 1.56 28.10 -8.95
CA TYR A 45 0.79 27.11 -8.23
C TYR A 45 -0.71 27.41 -8.28
N LEU A 46 -1.09 28.65 -8.02
CA LEU A 46 -2.49 29.06 -8.07
C LEU A 46 -3.09 28.95 -9.48
N ASN A 47 -2.35 29.31 -10.52
CA ASN A 47 -2.79 29.14 -11.89
C ASN A 47 -3.07 27.67 -12.23
N ASP A 48 -2.21 26.75 -11.80
CA ASP A 48 -2.39 25.32 -11.94
C ASP A 48 -3.62 24.81 -11.17
N ILE A 49 -3.82 25.27 -9.95
CA ILE A 49 -5.00 24.93 -9.12
C ILE A 49 -6.29 25.50 -9.73
N LEU A 50 -6.26 26.62 -10.42
CA LEU A 50 -7.43 27.27 -11.06
C LEU A 50 -7.71 26.75 -12.48
N ASP A 51 -6.84 25.92 -13.07
CA ASP A 51 -7.12 25.24 -14.34
C ASP A 51 -8.11 24.09 -14.15
N VAL A 52 -9.36 24.46 -13.88
CA VAL A 52 -10.46 23.51 -13.62
C VAL A 52 -10.84 22.75 -14.89
N GLU A 53 -10.84 23.42 -16.03
CA GLU A 53 -11.20 22.83 -17.33
C GLU A 53 -10.19 21.78 -17.78
N GLY A 54 -8.89 22.08 -17.66
CA GLY A 54 -7.84 21.10 -17.96
C GLY A 54 -8.01 19.84 -17.14
N ARG A 55 -8.27 19.98 -15.84
CA ARG A 55 -8.53 18.83 -14.97
C ARG A 55 -9.85 18.11 -15.27
N ALA A 56 -10.91 18.83 -15.61
CA ALA A 56 -12.20 18.25 -15.97
C ALA A 56 -12.13 17.40 -17.26
N GLY A 57 -11.17 17.68 -18.14
CA GLY A 57 -10.92 16.92 -19.37
C GLY A 57 -10.40 15.49 -19.14
N VAL A 58 -9.72 15.25 -18.03
CA VAL A 58 -9.07 13.97 -17.70
C VAL A 58 -9.53 13.36 -16.38
N GLY A 59 -10.21 14.14 -15.53
CA GLY A 59 -10.75 13.72 -14.24
C GLY A 59 -12.22 14.09 -14.09
N LYS A 60 -12.76 13.88 -12.89
CA LYS A 60 -14.12 14.27 -12.49
C LYS A 60 -14.03 15.32 -11.38
N VAL A 61 -14.54 16.52 -11.66
CA VAL A 61 -14.65 17.57 -10.63
C VAL A 61 -15.89 17.28 -9.79
N LEU A 62 -15.72 17.22 -8.48
CA LEU A 62 -16.79 17.05 -7.50
C LEU A 62 -17.00 18.35 -6.75
N VAL A 63 -18.24 18.62 -6.38
CA VAL A 63 -18.63 19.78 -5.56
C VAL A 63 -19.40 19.32 -4.33
N ALA A 64 -19.14 20.01 -3.23
CA ALA A 64 -19.93 19.88 -2.01
C ALA A 64 -20.82 21.11 -1.85
N GLU A 65 -22.11 20.91 -1.64
CA GLU A 65 -23.11 21.96 -1.45
C GLU A 65 -23.57 22.05 0.00
N HIS A 66 -23.69 23.28 0.48
CA HIS A 66 -24.30 23.58 1.75
C HIS A 66 -25.13 24.84 1.63
N GLY A 67 -26.40 24.79 2.08
CA GLY A 67 -27.32 25.92 1.94
C GLY A 67 -27.54 26.40 0.52
N GLY A 68 -27.55 25.48 -0.46
CA GLY A 68 -27.73 25.79 -1.89
C GLY A 68 -26.53 26.46 -2.57
N ARG A 69 -25.36 26.45 -1.92
CA ARG A 69 -24.11 27.02 -2.45
C ARG A 69 -23.00 25.99 -2.51
N VAL A 70 -22.18 26.04 -3.55
CA VAL A 70 -20.93 25.26 -3.63
C VAL A 70 -19.94 25.85 -2.61
N VAL A 71 -19.57 25.02 -1.62
CA VAL A 71 -18.66 25.38 -0.51
C VAL A 71 -17.40 24.51 -0.45
N GLY A 72 -17.30 23.49 -1.30
CA GLY A 72 -16.12 22.64 -1.40
C GLY A 72 -16.01 22.02 -2.78
N THR A 73 -14.81 21.61 -3.14
CA THR A 73 -14.52 20.93 -4.41
C THR A 73 -13.30 20.02 -4.28
N VAL A 74 -13.21 19.01 -5.15
CA VAL A 74 -12.05 18.16 -5.37
C VAL A 74 -12.09 17.63 -6.79
N THR A 75 -10.95 17.37 -7.41
CA THR A 75 -10.89 16.63 -8.67
C THR A 75 -10.49 15.18 -8.37
N TYR A 76 -11.31 14.24 -8.79
CA TYR A 76 -11.07 12.79 -8.74
C TYR A 76 -10.56 12.32 -10.09
N TYR A 77 -9.51 11.50 -10.10
CA TYR A 77 -8.96 10.84 -11.28
C TYR A 77 -9.19 9.33 -11.18
N PRO A 78 -9.95 8.72 -12.10
CA PRO A 78 -10.07 7.26 -12.18
C PRO A 78 -8.73 6.57 -12.46
N ASP A 79 -7.83 7.28 -13.14
CA ASP A 79 -6.44 6.89 -13.38
C ASP A 79 -5.53 8.09 -13.08
N ALA A 80 -4.80 8.01 -11.96
CA ALA A 80 -3.93 9.07 -11.49
C ALA A 80 -2.72 9.31 -12.40
N SER A 81 -2.36 8.38 -13.29
CA SER A 81 -1.29 8.60 -14.28
C SER A 81 -1.61 9.75 -15.24
N LEU A 82 -2.90 10.04 -15.43
CA LEU A 82 -3.38 11.15 -16.26
C LEU A 82 -3.12 12.54 -15.64
N GLU A 83 -2.79 12.61 -14.36
CA GLU A 83 -2.31 13.85 -13.73
C GLU A 83 -0.95 14.31 -14.27
N GLY A 84 -0.15 13.40 -14.82
CA GLY A 84 1.21 13.70 -15.27
C GLY A 84 2.23 13.89 -14.13
N LEU A 85 1.89 13.51 -12.90
CA LEU A 85 2.73 13.66 -11.69
C LEU A 85 3.47 12.39 -11.27
N GLY A 86 3.55 11.40 -12.18
CA GLY A 86 4.36 10.19 -11.98
C GLY A 86 3.66 9.05 -11.26
N TRP A 87 2.36 9.13 -11.01
CA TRP A 87 1.60 8.04 -10.43
C TRP A 87 1.50 6.82 -11.35
N PRO A 88 1.40 5.61 -10.79
CA PRO A 88 1.12 4.41 -11.56
C PRO A 88 -0.22 4.46 -12.29
N ALA A 89 -0.28 3.90 -13.49
CA ALA A 89 -1.54 3.65 -14.19
C ALA A 89 -2.39 2.64 -13.39
N GLY A 90 -3.71 2.87 -13.38
CA GLY A 90 -4.67 2.04 -12.66
C GLY A 90 -4.84 2.39 -11.18
N TRP A 91 -4.03 3.31 -10.62
CA TRP A 91 -4.34 3.92 -9.33
C TRP A 91 -5.37 5.04 -9.53
N ALA A 92 -6.30 5.17 -8.59
CA ALA A 92 -7.13 6.38 -8.54
C ALA A 92 -6.38 7.51 -7.84
N GLY A 93 -6.71 8.76 -8.18
CA GLY A 93 -6.10 9.93 -7.57
C GLY A 93 -7.09 11.00 -7.19
N LEU A 94 -6.68 11.90 -6.33
CA LEU A 94 -7.42 13.12 -6.05
C LEU A 94 -6.49 14.33 -5.99
N ARG A 95 -7.00 15.49 -6.45
CA ARG A 95 -6.25 16.73 -6.49
C ARG A 95 -7.14 17.94 -6.26
N ALA A 96 -6.52 19.04 -5.86
CA ALA A 96 -7.19 20.34 -5.69
C ALA A 96 -8.41 20.25 -4.76
N LEU A 97 -8.29 19.52 -3.64
CA LEU A 97 -9.29 19.55 -2.57
C LEU A 97 -9.27 20.92 -1.92
N GLY A 98 -10.38 21.64 -2.04
CA GLY A 98 -10.53 22.98 -1.46
C GLY A 98 -11.89 23.11 -0.76
N VAL A 99 -11.89 23.81 0.36
CA VAL A 99 -13.09 24.14 1.15
C VAL A 99 -13.10 25.63 1.42
N ASP A 100 -14.23 26.26 1.12
CA ASP A 100 -14.46 27.67 1.43
C ASP A 100 -14.14 27.91 2.92
N PRO A 101 -13.28 28.89 3.26
CA PRO A 101 -12.91 29.18 4.66
C PRO A 101 -14.11 29.34 5.59
N GLY A 102 -15.22 29.91 5.10
CA GLY A 102 -16.45 30.07 5.89
C GLY A 102 -17.24 28.77 6.12
N ALA A 103 -16.88 27.67 5.45
CA ALA A 103 -17.49 26.35 5.58
C ALA A 103 -16.55 25.32 6.27
N ARG A 104 -15.41 25.76 6.76
CA ARG A 104 -14.49 24.88 7.54
C ARG A 104 -15.15 24.46 8.85
N GLY A 105 -14.73 23.28 9.34
CA GLY A 105 -15.34 22.69 10.54
C GLY A 105 -16.67 21.96 10.31
N LEU A 106 -17.33 22.16 9.15
CA LEU A 106 -18.61 21.51 8.82
C LEU A 106 -18.44 20.09 8.20
N GLY A 107 -17.23 19.52 8.18
CA GLY A 107 -16.99 18.18 7.64
C GLY A 107 -16.91 18.12 6.10
N VAL A 108 -16.95 19.25 5.38
CA VAL A 108 -16.98 19.32 3.89
C VAL A 108 -15.78 18.60 3.27
N GLY A 109 -14.56 18.82 3.78
CA GLY A 109 -13.35 18.16 3.24
C GLY A 109 -13.39 16.64 3.41
N ARG A 110 -13.90 16.14 4.54
CA ARG A 110 -14.10 14.71 4.78
C ARG A 110 -15.16 14.13 3.86
N ALA A 111 -16.25 14.84 3.60
CA ALA A 111 -17.30 14.40 2.68
C ALA A 111 -16.77 14.28 1.24
N LEU A 112 -15.97 15.23 0.78
CA LEU A 112 -15.34 15.19 -0.54
C LEU A 112 -14.34 14.04 -0.66
N LEU A 113 -13.53 13.81 0.39
CA LEU A 113 -12.59 12.69 0.42
C LEU A 113 -13.33 11.35 0.42
N ALA A 114 -14.40 11.20 1.21
CA ALA A 114 -15.25 10.00 1.23
C ALA A 114 -15.85 9.72 -0.16
N ALA A 115 -16.34 10.74 -0.86
CA ALA A 115 -16.88 10.59 -2.20
C ALA A 115 -15.83 10.18 -3.24
N CYS A 116 -14.54 10.59 -3.09
CA CYS A 116 -13.44 10.10 -3.91
C CYS A 116 -13.15 8.63 -3.60
N LEU A 117 -13.15 8.26 -2.32
CA LEU A 117 -12.92 6.90 -1.86
C LEU A 117 -13.98 5.93 -2.39
N GLU A 118 -15.27 6.26 -2.25
CA GLU A 118 -16.39 5.47 -2.78
C GLU A 118 -16.27 5.24 -4.30
N ARG A 119 -15.84 6.26 -5.06
CA ARG A 119 -15.61 6.13 -6.51
C ARG A 119 -14.42 5.24 -6.85
N ALA A 120 -13.35 5.36 -6.09
CA ALA A 120 -12.16 4.52 -6.29
C ALA A 120 -12.47 3.04 -5.99
N GLU A 121 -13.21 2.78 -4.91
CA GLU A 121 -13.69 1.43 -4.54
C GLU A 121 -14.64 0.87 -5.59
N ALA A 122 -15.63 1.65 -6.04
CA ALA A 122 -16.58 1.23 -7.06
C ALA A 122 -15.90 0.97 -8.42
N ALA A 123 -14.77 1.63 -8.71
CA ALA A 123 -13.97 1.40 -9.90
C ALA A 123 -12.96 0.24 -9.73
N GLY A 124 -12.88 -0.40 -8.56
CA GLY A 124 -11.89 -1.45 -8.26
C GLY A 124 -10.45 -0.95 -8.27
N ALA A 125 -10.22 0.35 -8.01
CA ALA A 125 -8.87 0.88 -7.96
C ALA A 125 -8.10 0.28 -6.76
N PRO A 126 -6.87 -0.19 -6.95
CA PRO A 126 -6.10 -0.79 -5.85
C PRO A 126 -5.61 0.25 -4.85
N VAL A 127 -5.46 1.49 -5.26
CA VAL A 127 -4.91 2.59 -4.46
C VAL A 127 -5.63 3.88 -4.78
N LEU A 128 -5.91 4.69 -3.77
CA LEU A 128 -6.24 6.11 -3.92
C LEU A 128 -5.04 6.94 -3.47
N CYS A 129 -4.52 7.81 -4.35
CA CYS A 129 -3.32 8.59 -4.09
C CYS A 129 -3.53 10.10 -4.23
N LEU A 130 -2.64 10.87 -3.65
CA LEU A 130 -2.65 12.32 -3.71
C LEU A 130 -1.26 12.91 -3.46
N HIS A 131 -1.07 14.15 -3.91
CA HIS A 131 0.04 14.98 -3.50
C HIS A 131 -0.44 16.15 -2.65
N THR A 132 0.37 16.52 -1.65
CA THR A 132 0.13 17.70 -0.79
C THR A 132 1.47 18.37 -0.45
N ALA A 133 1.44 19.47 0.25
CA ALA A 133 2.64 20.14 0.75
C ALA A 133 2.67 20.09 2.29
N GLU A 134 3.86 20.04 2.87
CA GLU A 134 4.06 19.95 4.32
C GLU A 134 3.35 21.07 5.09
N PHE A 135 3.29 22.26 4.54
CA PHE A 135 2.62 23.41 5.14
C PHE A 135 1.08 23.33 5.12
N MET A 136 0.50 22.38 4.37
CA MET A 136 -0.96 22.15 4.31
C MET A 136 -1.43 21.25 5.45
N THR A 137 -1.14 21.63 6.68
CA THR A 137 -1.31 20.79 7.88
C THR A 137 -2.74 20.27 8.08
N ALA A 138 -3.75 21.10 7.78
CA ALA A 138 -5.15 20.69 7.87
C ALA A 138 -5.52 19.61 6.84
N ALA A 139 -4.98 19.66 5.63
CA ALA A 139 -5.19 18.65 4.60
C ALA A 139 -4.44 17.36 4.97
N VAL A 140 -3.18 17.45 5.42
CA VAL A 140 -2.39 16.32 5.92
C VAL A 140 -3.15 15.59 7.02
N ALA A 141 -3.67 16.30 8.02
CA ALA A 141 -4.42 15.71 9.12
C ALA A 141 -5.69 14.96 8.66
N ILE A 142 -6.41 15.49 7.65
CA ILE A 142 -7.59 14.82 7.07
C ILE A 142 -7.17 13.51 6.36
N TYR A 143 -6.08 13.52 5.61
CA TYR A 143 -5.59 12.35 4.89
C TYR A 143 -5.07 11.27 5.85
N GLU A 144 -4.26 11.62 6.83
CA GLU A 144 -3.74 10.68 7.83
C GLU A 144 -4.85 10.06 8.69
N GLN A 145 -5.86 10.87 9.11
CA GLN A 145 -7.05 10.36 9.80
C GLN A 145 -7.91 9.41 8.93
N ALA A 146 -7.87 9.55 7.61
CA ALA A 146 -8.53 8.66 6.68
C ALA A 146 -7.69 7.39 6.34
N GLY A 147 -6.50 7.25 6.93
CA GLY A 147 -5.63 6.10 6.75
C GLY A 147 -4.61 6.22 5.62
N PHE A 148 -4.51 7.39 4.98
CA PHE A 148 -3.44 7.62 4.00
C PHE A 148 -2.08 7.59 4.67
N ARG A 149 -1.12 6.95 4.03
CA ARG A 149 0.27 6.86 4.47
C ARG A 149 1.20 7.58 3.51
N ARG A 150 2.29 8.13 4.04
CA ARG A 150 3.35 8.72 3.23
C ARG A 150 3.96 7.68 2.29
N ASP A 151 4.19 8.08 1.04
CA ASP A 151 4.91 7.28 0.06
C ASP A 151 6.05 8.11 -0.58
N PRO A 152 7.21 8.20 0.08
CA PRO A 152 8.33 9.01 -0.40
C PRO A 152 8.88 8.62 -1.77
N ALA A 153 8.51 7.45 -2.30
CA ALA A 153 8.91 7.02 -3.64
C ALA A 153 8.29 7.89 -4.75
N TYR A 154 7.21 8.58 -4.44
CA TYR A 154 6.49 9.47 -5.37
C TYR A 154 6.57 10.94 -4.98
N ASP A 155 7.39 11.29 -4.00
CA ASP A 155 7.69 12.70 -3.69
C ASP A 155 8.40 13.36 -4.87
N PHE A 156 8.11 14.64 -5.05
CA PHE A 156 8.88 15.45 -5.99
C PHE A 156 9.09 16.86 -5.44
N ALA A 157 10.09 17.54 -5.95
CA ALA A 157 10.26 18.94 -5.69
C ALA A 157 9.45 19.73 -6.72
N ALA A 158 8.56 20.61 -6.28
CA ALA A 158 7.96 21.58 -7.18
C ALA A 158 9.09 22.46 -7.73
N ALA A 159 9.60 22.07 -8.89
CA ALA A 159 10.60 22.84 -9.59
C ALA A 159 9.93 24.10 -10.10
N GLY A 160 10.22 25.22 -9.46
CA GLY A 160 10.33 26.43 -10.23
C GLY A 160 11.39 26.14 -11.29
N GLY A 161 10.96 25.78 -12.52
CA GLY A 161 11.86 25.48 -13.62
C GLY A 161 12.96 26.55 -13.75
N LEU A 162 14.22 26.12 -13.83
CA LEU A 162 15.47 26.89 -13.77
C LEU A 162 15.74 27.53 -12.40
N ALA A 163 16.88 27.18 -11.85
CA ALA A 163 17.47 27.77 -10.67
C ALA A 163 17.53 29.30 -10.77
N LEU A 164 16.44 29.95 -10.40
CA LEU A 164 16.44 31.40 -10.17
C LEU A 164 16.87 31.60 -8.72
N GLY A 165 18.19 31.74 -8.51
CA GLY A 165 18.76 32.38 -7.34
C GLY A 165 18.41 31.74 -5.99
N GLY A 166 18.98 30.60 -5.64
CA GLY A 166 19.13 30.19 -4.22
C GLY A 166 17.88 29.78 -3.45
N MET A 167 16.71 29.66 -4.07
CA MET A 167 15.48 29.22 -3.41
C MET A 167 15.42 27.71 -3.24
N ARG A 168 15.14 27.26 -2.02
CA ARG A 168 14.91 25.83 -1.74
C ARG A 168 13.65 25.34 -2.48
N PRO A 169 13.72 24.21 -3.18
CA PRO A 169 12.55 23.62 -3.79
C PRO A 169 11.48 23.32 -2.71
N VAL A 170 10.21 23.56 -3.02
CA VAL A 170 9.11 23.20 -2.13
C VAL A 170 8.88 21.69 -2.26
N PRO A 171 9.07 20.90 -1.19
CA PRO A 171 8.81 19.48 -1.24
C PRO A 171 7.31 19.22 -1.36
N ILE A 172 6.94 18.46 -2.38
CA ILE A 172 5.58 17.95 -2.59
C ILE A 172 5.55 16.51 -2.11
N LEU A 173 4.71 16.28 -1.13
CA LEU A 173 4.63 15.03 -0.39
C LEU A 173 3.56 14.13 -1.00
N ALA A 174 3.94 12.91 -1.33
CA ALA A 174 3.04 11.89 -1.82
C ALA A 174 2.39 11.12 -0.65
N TYR A 175 1.09 10.90 -0.75
CA TYR A 175 0.31 10.07 0.15
C TYR A 175 -0.51 9.06 -0.66
N ARG A 176 -0.69 7.87 -0.11
CA ARG A 176 -1.56 6.84 -0.68
C ARG A 176 -2.39 6.15 0.38
N LEU A 177 -3.55 5.67 -0.05
CA LEU A 177 -4.42 4.78 0.73
C LEU A 177 -4.57 3.49 -0.08
N ASP A 178 -4.12 2.38 0.48
CA ASP A 178 -4.31 1.06 -0.11
C ASP A 178 -5.78 0.67 0.04
N LEU A 179 -6.47 0.50 -1.08
CA LEU A 179 -7.87 0.07 -1.13
C LEU A 179 -7.98 -1.45 -1.22
N THR A 180 -6.91 -2.11 -1.58
CA THR A 180 -6.82 -3.56 -1.68
C THR A 180 -6.87 -4.27 -0.32
N GLY A 181 -6.60 -3.57 0.78
CA GLY A 181 -6.90 -4.08 2.13
C GLY A 181 -8.40 -4.22 2.41
N ARG A 182 -9.25 -3.73 1.48
CA ARG A 182 -10.70 -3.96 1.41
C ARG A 182 -11.09 -5.00 0.35
N LEU A 183 -10.16 -5.45 -0.51
CA LEU A 183 -10.30 -6.70 -1.23
C LEU A 183 -10.40 -7.82 -0.20
N PRO A 184 -11.08 -8.93 -0.49
CA PRO A 184 -11.26 -10.00 0.48
C PRO A 184 -9.90 -10.32 1.08
N GLY A 185 -9.70 -9.86 2.32
CA GLY A 185 -8.45 -10.05 3.05
C GLY A 185 -8.14 -11.54 3.08
N ALA A 186 -6.88 -11.89 3.29
CA ALA A 186 -6.50 -13.27 3.50
C ALA A 186 -7.50 -13.92 4.47
N ARG A 187 -8.09 -15.05 4.09
CA ARG A 187 -9.13 -15.75 4.88
C ARG A 187 -8.47 -16.84 5.71
N VAL A 188 -9.01 -17.10 6.88
CA VAL A 188 -8.58 -18.23 7.70
C VAL A 188 -8.68 -19.52 6.88
N GLY A 189 -7.62 -20.32 6.86
CA GLY A 189 -7.50 -21.54 6.07
C GLY A 189 -7.16 -21.32 4.59
N GLU A 190 -7.03 -20.07 4.12
CA GLU A 190 -6.64 -19.78 2.74
C GLU A 190 -5.22 -20.28 2.44
N VAL A 191 -5.08 -20.99 1.32
CA VAL A 191 -3.82 -21.63 0.90
C VAL A 191 -3.21 -20.87 -0.26
N VAL A 192 -1.93 -20.55 -0.15
CA VAL A 192 -1.09 -20.09 -1.25
C VAL A 192 0.10 -21.03 -1.42
N GLU A 193 0.46 -21.37 -2.65
CA GLU A 193 1.55 -22.31 -2.95
C GLU A 193 2.51 -21.72 -3.96
N ASN A 194 3.80 -21.95 -3.76
CA ASN A 194 4.84 -21.65 -4.72
C ASN A 194 5.45 -22.98 -5.22
N PRO A 195 5.12 -23.44 -6.43
CA PRO A 195 5.61 -24.71 -6.93
C PRO A 195 7.11 -24.70 -7.27
N VAL A 196 7.72 -23.52 -7.39
CA VAL A 196 9.15 -23.37 -7.74
C VAL A 196 10.03 -23.46 -6.50
N THR A 197 9.63 -22.79 -5.41
CA THR A 197 10.35 -22.79 -4.13
C THR A 197 9.87 -23.90 -3.18
N VAL A 198 8.86 -24.66 -3.61
CA VAL A 198 8.18 -25.76 -2.90
C VAL A 198 7.71 -25.37 -1.50
N GLU A 199 7.08 -24.19 -1.45
CA GLU A 199 6.51 -23.58 -0.25
C GLU A 199 4.97 -23.60 -0.34
N ARG A 200 4.33 -23.83 0.81
CA ARG A 200 2.88 -23.71 0.97
C ARG A 200 2.56 -22.94 2.23
N GLY A 201 1.87 -21.82 2.09
CA GLY A 201 1.36 -21.02 3.19
C GLY A 201 -0.12 -21.29 3.44
N VAL A 202 -0.53 -21.37 4.71
CA VAL A 202 -1.93 -21.50 5.13
C VAL A 202 -2.21 -20.42 6.18
N VAL A 203 -3.12 -19.51 5.91
CA VAL A 203 -3.42 -18.39 6.81
C VAL A 203 -4.15 -18.87 8.06
N ARG A 204 -3.62 -18.56 9.24
CA ARG A 204 -4.26 -18.82 10.55
C ARG A 204 -4.99 -17.60 11.09
N VAL A 205 -4.32 -16.47 11.10
CA VAL A 205 -4.84 -15.19 11.56
C VAL A 205 -4.58 -14.17 10.46
N PRO A 206 -5.62 -13.71 9.77
CA PRO A 206 -5.47 -12.66 8.78
C PRO A 206 -5.15 -11.32 9.45
N PRO A 207 -4.34 -10.46 8.82
CA PRO A 207 -4.03 -9.15 9.34
C PRO A 207 -5.28 -8.25 9.30
N THR A 208 -5.58 -7.58 10.40
CA THR A 208 -6.70 -6.64 10.56
C THR A 208 -6.30 -5.48 11.46
N GLU A 209 -7.02 -4.36 11.39
CA GLU A 209 -6.80 -3.25 12.34
C GLU A 209 -7.02 -3.70 13.80
N ALA A 210 -8.00 -4.58 14.03
CA ALA A 210 -8.34 -5.07 15.37
C ALA A 210 -7.24 -5.90 16.03
N ASN A 211 -6.36 -6.53 15.25
CA ASN A 211 -5.22 -7.31 15.75
C ASN A 211 -3.85 -6.65 15.51
N GLY A 212 -3.83 -5.33 15.21
CA GLY A 212 -2.59 -4.60 14.94
C GLY A 212 -1.92 -4.98 13.62
N HIS A 213 -2.69 -5.44 12.63
CA HIS A 213 -2.19 -5.92 11.33
C HIS A 213 -1.29 -7.17 11.42
N LEU A 214 -1.47 -7.99 12.46
CA LEU A 214 -0.71 -9.23 12.64
C LEU A 214 -1.19 -10.31 11.68
N LEU A 215 -0.28 -10.82 10.86
CA LEU A 215 -0.44 -12.03 10.06
C LEU A 215 0.14 -13.22 10.80
N VAL A 216 -0.63 -14.32 10.89
CA VAL A 216 -0.10 -15.62 11.32
C VAL A 216 -0.42 -16.66 10.25
N ALA A 217 0.57 -17.42 9.83
CA ALA A 217 0.39 -18.46 8.83
C ALA A 217 1.20 -19.72 9.18
N ASP A 218 0.65 -20.89 8.85
CA ASP A 218 1.46 -22.08 8.72
C ASP A 218 2.25 -22.01 7.41
N LEU A 219 3.54 -22.21 7.49
CA LEU A 219 4.41 -22.38 6.35
C LEU A 219 4.89 -23.84 6.33
N TYR A 220 4.68 -24.50 5.21
CA TYR A 220 5.18 -25.84 4.93
C TYR A 220 6.28 -25.74 3.88
N LEU A 221 7.44 -26.29 4.20
CA LEU A 221 8.60 -26.35 3.33
C LEU A 221 8.92 -27.80 3.02
N CYS A 222 8.74 -28.22 1.80
CA CYS A 222 9.18 -29.53 1.35
C CYS A 222 10.72 -29.65 1.39
N PRO A 223 11.31 -30.84 1.26
CA PRO A 223 12.75 -31.00 1.12
C PRO A 223 13.33 -30.07 0.06
N GLY A 224 14.37 -29.30 0.44
CA GLY A 224 14.98 -28.29 -0.42
C GLY A 224 14.20 -26.99 -0.58
N GLY A 225 13.03 -26.88 0.06
CA GLY A 225 12.20 -25.68 0.10
C GLY A 225 12.95 -24.52 0.75
N ARG A 226 12.85 -23.34 0.15
CA ARG A 226 13.52 -22.15 0.64
C ARG A 226 12.81 -20.89 0.15
N VAL A 227 12.88 -19.82 0.93
CA VAL A 227 12.44 -18.50 0.48
C VAL A 227 13.26 -18.03 -0.73
N GLY A 228 12.71 -17.15 -1.56
CA GLY A 228 13.32 -16.73 -2.84
C GLY A 228 14.65 -15.95 -2.75
N GLY A 229 15.30 -15.90 -1.59
CA GLY A 229 16.61 -15.29 -1.34
C GLY A 229 16.62 -14.38 -0.12
N GLU A 230 17.84 -14.07 0.34
CA GLU A 230 18.04 -13.19 1.50
C GLU A 230 17.37 -11.82 1.30
N HIS A 231 16.58 -11.40 2.27
CA HIS A 231 15.78 -10.19 2.20
C HIS A 231 15.69 -9.48 3.55
N VAL A 232 15.11 -8.28 3.52
CA VAL A 232 14.91 -7.40 4.68
C VAL A 232 13.46 -6.94 4.69
N HIS A 233 12.80 -7.00 5.83
CA HIS A 233 11.56 -6.27 6.09
C HIS A 233 11.89 -4.94 6.77
N PRO A 234 11.76 -3.78 6.07
CA PRO A 234 12.17 -2.49 6.65
C PRO A 234 11.39 -2.11 7.91
N VAL A 235 10.14 -2.53 8.00
CA VAL A 235 9.22 -2.12 9.09
C VAL A 235 8.60 -3.30 9.85
N ALA A 236 8.44 -4.46 9.21
CA ALA A 236 7.83 -5.62 9.86
C ALA A 236 8.84 -6.40 10.69
N ARG A 237 8.41 -6.86 11.87
CA ARG A 237 9.06 -7.93 12.59
C ARG A 237 8.53 -9.28 12.10
N GLU A 238 9.35 -10.28 12.08
CA GLU A 238 8.93 -11.67 11.88
C GLU A 238 9.34 -12.57 13.01
N ALA A 239 8.56 -13.62 13.24
CA ALA A 239 8.93 -14.71 14.16
C ALA A 239 8.59 -16.05 13.50
N PHE A 240 9.47 -17.02 13.69
CA PHE A 240 9.36 -18.37 13.19
C PHE A 240 9.32 -19.34 14.38
N THR A 241 8.24 -20.11 14.50
CA THR A 241 8.14 -21.17 15.52
C THR A 241 7.93 -22.51 14.82
N VAL A 242 8.92 -23.37 14.87
CA VAL A 242 8.86 -24.69 14.24
C VAL A 242 7.84 -25.56 14.99
N VAL A 243 6.93 -26.17 14.24
CA VAL A 243 5.93 -27.12 14.76
C VAL A 243 6.42 -28.56 14.56
N ARG A 244 7.07 -28.83 13.42
CA ARG A 244 7.61 -30.13 13.08
C ARG A 244 8.84 -29.98 12.18
N GLY A 245 9.86 -30.81 12.39
CA GLY A 245 11.11 -30.80 11.65
C GLY A 245 12.11 -29.78 12.17
N GLU A 246 13.03 -29.35 11.32
CA GLU A 246 14.06 -28.38 11.62
C GLU A 246 14.08 -27.28 10.55
N LEU A 247 14.18 -26.02 10.96
CA LEU A 247 14.31 -24.87 10.08
C LEU A 247 15.72 -24.28 10.20
N ALA A 248 16.43 -24.18 9.09
CA ALA A 248 17.65 -23.38 9.04
C ALA A 248 17.28 -21.91 8.77
N VAL A 249 17.81 -21.01 9.57
CA VAL A 249 17.58 -19.56 9.44
C VAL A 249 18.93 -18.86 9.42
N ARG A 250 19.13 -17.98 8.44
CA ARG A 250 20.20 -16.99 8.45
C ARG A 250 19.62 -15.66 8.87
N SER A 251 20.16 -15.04 9.89
CA SER A 251 19.72 -13.74 10.38
C SER A 251 20.91 -12.87 10.78
N GLY A 252 21.01 -11.67 10.20
CA GLY A 252 22.12 -10.75 10.45
C GLY A 252 23.49 -11.36 10.14
N GLY A 253 23.57 -12.24 9.13
CA GLY A 253 24.79 -12.93 8.71
C GLY A 253 25.19 -14.13 9.59
N ARG A 254 24.32 -14.57 10.51
CA ARG A 254 24.54 -15.76 11.37
C ARG A 254 23.58 -16.87 10.99
N ASP A 255 24.09 -18.07 10.81
CA ASP A 255 23.29 -19.27 10.59
C ASP A 255 22.93 -19.91 11.93
N LEU A 256 21.66 -20.31 12.06
CA LEU A 256 21.13 -21.02 13.18
C LEU A 256 20.14 -22.09 12.70
N THR A 257 19.95 -23.13 13.49
CA THR A 257 18.93 -24.15 13.26
C THR A 257 17.91 -24.09 14.39
N ALA A 258 16.63 -23.94 14.05
CA ALA A 258 15.54 -23.93 15.01
C ALA A 258 14.81 -25.27 14.97
N GLY A 259 14.62 -25.87 16.15
CA GLY A 259 13.77 -27.03 16.36
C GLY A 259 12.39 -26.66 16.89
N PRO A 260 11.50 -27.68 17.11
CA PRO A 260 10.14 -27.45 17.56
C PRO A 260 10.03 -26.66 18.86
N GLY A 261 9.10 -25.70 18.92
CA GLY A 261 8.76 -24.93 20.12
C GLY A 261 9.72 -23.79 20.48
N VAL A 262 10.80 -23.57 19.70
CA VAL A 262 11.75 -22.48 19.97
C VAL A 262 11.50 -21.31 19.00
N PRO A 263 10.95 -20.16 19.47
CA PRO A 263 10.71 -19.02 18.61
C PRO A 263 12.03 -18.37 18.15
N THR A 264 12.16 -18.16 16.86
CA THR A 264 13.24 -17.38 16.25
C THR A 264 12.69 -16.05 15.78
N GLN A 265 13.20 -14.95 16.32
CA GLN A 265 12.71 -13.60 15.98
C GLN A 265 13.69 -12.89 15.06
N VAL A 266 13.13 -12.20 14.06
CA VAL A 266 13.85 -11.32 13.14
C VAL A 266 13.29 -9.90 13.31
N PRO A 267 14.07 -8.98 13.88
CA PRO A 267 13.66 -7.58 14.01
C PRO A 267 13.56 -6.87 12.65
N PRO A 268 12.79 -5.76 12.56
CA PRO A 268 12.79 -4.92 11.38
C PRO A 268 14.20 -4.50 10.96
N GLY A 269 14.44 -4.45 9.66
CA GLY A 269 15.72 -4.02 9.10
C GLY A 269 16.83 -5.07 9.11
N VAL A 270 16.62 -6.25 9.67
CA VAL A 270 17.62 -7.33 9.70
C VAL A 270 17.50 -8.21 8.46
N ALA A 271 18.62 -8.36 7.73
CA ALA A 271 18.69 -9.27 6.60
C ALA A 271 18.58 -10.73 7.05
N HIS A 272 17.70 -11.49 6.40
CA HIS A 272 17.47 -12.89 6.74
C HIS A 272 17.06 -13.74 5.54
N ASP A 273 17.24 -15.03 5.71
CA ASP A 273 16.85 -16.11 4.78
C ASP A 273 16.51 -17.35 5.61
N PHE A 274 15.68 -18.25 5.08
CA PHE A 274 15.38 -19.51 5.74
C PHE A 274 15.15 -20.62 4.70
N TRP A 275 15.42 -21.86 5.11
CA TRP A 275 15.26 -23.04 4.27
C TRP A 275 15.05 -24.30 5.11
N ASN A 276 14.53 -25.31 4.46
CA ASN A 276 14.46 -26.66 5.01
C ASN A 276 15.80 -27.39 4.78
N PRO A 277 16.58 -27.68 5.83
CA PRO A 277 17.87 -28.38 5.72
C PRO A 277 17.72 -29.91 5.67
N THR A 278 16.50 -30.44 5.77
CA THR A 278 16.22 -31.88 5.93
C THR A 278 15.59 -32.48 4.69
N ASP A 279 15.42 -33.78 4.68
CA ASP A 279 14.73 -34.56 3.65
C ASP A 279 13.25 -34.85 3.97
N GLU A 280 12.73 -34.28 5.05
CA GLU A 280 11.32 -34.32 5.43
C GLU A 280 10.67 -32.92 5.32
N GLU A 281 9.33 -32.87 5.23
CA GLU A 281 8.60 -31.62 5.25
C GLU A 281 8.70 -30.94 6.63
N VAL A 282 9.09 -29.68 6.64
CA VAL A 282 9.11 -28.82 7.83
C VAL A 282 7.83 -28.00 7.88
N ARG A 283 7.21 -27.92 9.08
CA ARG A 283 6.08 -27.03 9.36
C ARG A 283 6.49 -25.97 10.37
N VAL A 284 6.24 -24.73 10.02
CA VAL A 284 6.59 -23.54 10.82
C VAL A 284 5.37 -22.65 10.94
N VAL A 285 5.12 -22.08 12.13
CA VAL A 285 4.23 -20.93 12.27
C VAL A 285 5.04 -19.67 12.08
N VAL A 286 4.63 -18.85 11.15
CA VAL A 286 5.22 -17.54 10.86
C VAL A 286 4.28 -16.46 11.37
N GLU A 287 4.80 -15.53 12.16
CA GLU A 287 4.13 -14.31 12.61
C GLU A 287 4.81 -13.10 11.94
N ALA A 288 4.06 -12.20 11.36
CA ALA A 288 4.59 -10.96 10.77
C ALA A 288 3.73 -9.76 11.18
N GLU A 289 4.36 -8.67 11.64
CA GLU A 289 3.67 -7.47 12.09
C GLU A 289 4.44 -6.20 11.73
N PRO A 290 3.84 -5.28 10.92
CA PRO A 290 2.58 -5.44 10.20
C PRO A 290 2.67 -6.44 9.05
N GLY A 291 1.64 -7.27 8.85
CA GLY A 291 1.63 -8.39 7.91
C GLY A 291 0.73 -8.21 6.69
N ASP A 292 -0.10 -7.15 6.62
CA ASP A 292 -1.06 -6.92 5.53
C ASP A 292 -0.40 -6.82 4.16
N ARG A 293 0.60 -5.96 4.00
CA ARG A 293 1.34 -5.83 2.74
C ARG A 293 2.24 -7.03 2.45
N LEU A 294 2.73 -7.70 3.48
CA LEU A 294 3.48 -8.94 3.31
C LEU A 294 2.58 -10.05 2.77
N ALA A 295 1.38 -10.21 3.29
CA ALA A 295 0.39 -11.15 2.73
C ALA A 295 0.09 -10.88 1.25
N GLN A 296 -0.04 -9.60 0.86
CA GLN A 296 -0.28 -9.21 -0.54
C GLN A 296 0.89 -9.57 -1.46
N VAL A 297 2.14 -9.26 -1.08
CA VAL A 297 3.30 -9.56 -1.91
C VAL A 297 3.58 -11.06 -2.00
N ILE A 298 3.40 -11.81 -0.92
CA ILE A 298 3.53 -13.28 -0.91
C ILE A 298 2.49 -13.88 -1.86
N ARG A 299 1.21 -13.49 -1.72
CA ARG A 299 0.13 -13.94 -2.62
C ARG A 299 0.49 -13.65 -4.07
N HIS A 300 0.93 -12.43 -4.38
CA HIS A 300 1.31 -12.03 -5.74
C HIS A 300 2.45 -12.88 -6.30
N VAL A 301 3.54 -13.04 -5.55
CA VAL A 301 4.73 -13.80 -6.00
C VAL A 301 4.41 -15.28 -6.18
N PHE A 302 3.64 -15.88 -5.26
CA PHE A 302 3.29 -17.29 -5.32
C PHE A 302 2.34 -17.58 -6.50
N LEU A 303 1.35 -16.73 -6.75
CA LEU A 303 0.47 -16.88 -7.91
C LEU A 303 1.20 -16.62 -9.24
N ALA A 304 2.13 -15.67 -9.27
CA ALA A 304 2.99 -15.46 -10.43
C ALA A 304 3.89 -16.69 -10.70
N ALA A 305 4.34 -17.39 -9.65
CA ALA A 305 5.09 -18.64 -9.81
C ALA A 305 4.22 -19.77 -10.36
N GLN A 306 2.96 -19.90 -9.91
CA GLN A 306 1.99 -20.85 -10.46
C GLN A 306 1.73 -20.58 -11.95
N ASP A 307 1.66 -19.32 -12.35
CA ASP A 307 1.44 -18.91 -13.75
C ASP A 307 2.74 -18.94 -14.60
N GLY A 308 3.87 -19.43 -14.06
CA GLY A 308 5.15 -19.56 -14.79
C GLY A 308 5.83 -18.21 -15.08
N LEU A 309 5.52 -17.17 -14.32
CA LEU A 309 6.07 -15.81 -14.49
C LEU A 309 7.32 -15.54 -13.63
N THR A 310 7.87 -16.58 -13.01
CA THR A 310 9.12 -16.53 -12.26
C THR A 310 10.26 -17.27 -12.99
N ASP A 311 11.49 -17.10 -12.52
CA ASP A 311 12.63 -17.91 -12.94
C ASP A 311 12.69 -19.24 -12.15
N ALA A 312 13.66 -20.08 -12.47
CA ALA A 312 13.87 -21.39 -11.81
C ALA A 312 14.23 -21.28 -10.31
N LYS A 313 14.41 -20.08 -9.76
CA LYS A 313 14.63 -19.81 -8.34
C LYS A 313 13.42 -19.13 -7.68
N GLY A 314 12.28 -19.07 -8.37
CA GLY A 314 11.06 -18.42 -7.87
C GLY A 314 11.09 -16.88 -7.91
N ARG A 315 12.09 -16.26 -8.54
CA ARG A 315 12.20 -14.81 -8.63
C ARG A 315 11.38 -14.29 -9.81
N LEU A 316 10.65 -13.21 -9.61
CA LEU A 316 9.93 -12.52 -10.69
C LEU A 316 10.88 -12.09 -11.81
N ARG A 317 10.42 -12.16 -13.05
CA ARG A 317 11.17 -11.67 -14.22
C ARG A 317 11.46 -10.17 -14.09
N PRO A 318 12.54 -9.64 -14.68
CA PRO A 318 13.04 -8.29 -14.38
C PRO A 318 12.02 -7.16 -14.49
N LEU A 319 11.18 -7.13 -15.52
CA LEU A 319 10.15 -6.09 -15.66
C LEU A 319 9.06 -6.21 -14.59
N HIS A 320 8.62 -7.44 -14.29
CA HIS A 320 7.65 -7.69 -13.22
C HIS A 320 8.25 -7.38 -11.85
N ALA A 321 9.49 -7.82 -11.60
CA ALA A 321 10.24 -7.49 -10.38
C ALA A 321 10.39 -5.98 -10.16
N ALA A 322 10.52 -5.19 -11.23
CA ALA A 322 10.67 -3.74 -11.12
C ALA A 322 9.38 -3.06 -10.63
N VAL A 323 8.20 -3.47 -11.09
CA VAL A 323 6.93 -2.89 -10.60
C VAL A 323 6.61 -3.38 -9.19
N VAL A 324 6.78 -4.68 -8.90
CA VAL A 324 6.53 -5.26 -7.57
C VAL A 324 7.55 -4.73 -6.56
N GLY A 325 8.84 -4.72 -6.88
CA GLY A 325 9.89 -4.24 -6.00
C GLY A 325 9.81 -2.74 -5.71
N ARG A 326 9.29 -1.94 -6.65
CA ARG A 326 8.98 -0.52 -6.39
C ARG A 326 7.79 -0.37 -5.45
N GLU A 327 6.73 -1.11 -5.70
CA GLU A 327 5.48 -1.04 -4.94
C GLU A 327 5.66 -1.49 -3.48
N PHE A 328 6.39 -2.59 -3.29
CA PHE A 328 6.60 -3.21 -1.98
C PHE A 328 7.96 -2.90 -1.35
N ALA A 329 8.64 -1.82 -1.79
CA ALA A 329 9.95 -1.44 -1.28
C ALA A 329 9.98 -1.09 0.22
N ASP A 330 8.85 -0.72 0.79
CA ASP A 330 8.65 -0.48 2.23
C ASP A 330 8.37 -1.78 3.01
N THR A 331 8.01 -2.85 2.32
CA THR A 331 7.59 -4.13 2.90
C THR A 331 8.69 -5.19 2.83
N ILE A 332 9.32 -5.35 1.64
CA ILE A 332 10.36 -6.33 1.41
C ILE A 332 11.43 -5.79 0.45
N ARG A 333 12.69 -6.05 0.76
CA ARG A 333 13.86 -5.71 -0.09
C ARG A 333 14.81 -6.88 -0.11
N PHE A 334 15.15 -7.37 -1.29
CA PHE A 334 16.21 -8.36 -1.43
C PHE A 334 17.58 -7.72 -1.19
N THR A 335 18.54 -8.49 -0.66
CA THR A 335 19.90 -7.99 -0.42
C THR A 335 20.74 -7.99 -1.69
N SER A 336 20.36 -8.76 -2.71
CA SER A 336 21.04 -8.87 -4.00
C SER A 336 20.05 -8.66 -5.18
N PRO A 337 20.41 -7.77 -6.14
CA PRO A 337 21.57 -6.86 -6.17
C PRO A 337 21.49 -5.79 -5.05
N PRO A 338 22.60 -5.05 -4.76
CA PRO A 338 22.59 -4.02 -3.71
C PRO A 338 21.50 -2.98 -3.89
N TRP A 339 20.89 -2.52 -2.79
CA TRP A 339 19.74 -1.61 -2.78
C TRP A 339 19.89 -0.35 -3.65
N PRO A 340 21.05 0.34 -3.70
CA PRO A 340 21.20 1.48 -4.61
C PRO A 340 20.99 1.12 -6.08
N LEU A 341 21.43 -0.05 -6.51
CA LEU A 341 21.22 -0.53 -7.89
C LEU A 341 19.73 -0.90 -8.11
N GLN A 342 19.11 -1.56 -7.14
CA GLN A 342 17.66 -1.85 -7.20
C GLN A 342 16.85 -0.55 -7.35
N ARG A 343 17.18 0.51 -6.61
CA ARG A 343 16.50 1.82 -6.72
C ARG A 343 16.57 2.39 -8.13
N VAL A 344 17.71 2.27 -8.81
CA VAL A 344 17.86 2.72 -10.20
C VAL A 344 16.95 1.88 -11.12
N VAL A 345 17.01 0.56 -11.00
CA VAL A 345 16.19 -0.36 -11.81
C VAL A 345 14.70 -0.11 -11.56
N PHE A 346 14.29 0.00 -10.30
CA PHE A 346 12.89 0.26 -9.88
C PHE A 346 12.44 1.69 -10.19
N GLY A 347 13.36 2.61 -10.48
CA GLY A 347 13.07 3.94 -10.99
C GLY A 347 12.85 3.98 -12.50
N LEU A 348 13.63 3.22 -13.26
CA LEU A 348 13.70 3.32 -14.72
C LEU A 348 12.77 2.32 -15.44
N LEU A 349 12.65 1.09 -14.95
CA LEU A 349 11.90 0.02 -15.64
C LEU A 349 10.37 0.04 -15.48
N PRO A 350 9.75 0.55 -14.39
CA PRO A 350 8.31 0.50 -14.22
C PRO A 350 7.48 1.12 -15.35
N PRO A 351 7.87 2.23 -15.99
CA PRO A 351 7.13 2.75 -17.14
C PRO A 351 7.07 1.74 -18.29
N ILE A 352 8.20 1.09 -18.60
CA ILE A 352 8.30 0.07 -19.65
C ILE A 352 7.49 -1.18 -19.26
N ALA A 353 7.64 -1.62 -18.02
CA ALA A 353 6.91 -2.77 -17.49
C ALA A 353 5.39 -2.60 -17.57
N ARG A 354 4.89 -1.39 -17.28
CA ARG A 354 3.46 -1.08 -17.36
C ARG A 354 2.92 -1.09 -18.79
N ILE A 355 3.68 -0.55 -19.75
CA ILE A 355 3.32 -0.60 -21.18
C ILE A 355 3.21 -2.04 -21.66
N THR A 356 4.02 -2.95 -21.09
CA THR A 356 3.98 -4.39 -21.38
C THR A 356 2.99 -5.17 -20.51
N GLY A 357 2.13 -4.47 -19.75
CA GLY A 357 1.03 -5.08 -18.99
C GLY A 357 1.38 -5.58 -17.58
N HIS A 358 2.63 -5.37 -17.11
CA HIS A 358 3.01 -5.80 -15.76
C HIS A 358 2.44 -4.84 -14.68
N ARG A 359 1.84 -5.41 -13.65
CA ARG A 359 1.28 -4.68 -12.50
C ARG A 359 1.83 -5.24 -11.20
N ALA A 360 2.03 -4.37 -10.22
CA ALA A 360 2.48 -4.76 -8.88
C ALA A 360 1.33 -5.33 -8.03
N LEU A 361 0.14 -4.75 -8.20
CA LEU A 361 -1.11 -5.18 -7.58
C LEU A 361 -2.02 -5.59 -8.73
N ASP A 362 -1.89 -6.85 -9.17
CA ASP A 362 -2.69 -7.38 -10.26
C ASP A 362 -4.05 -7.85 -9.71
N PRO A 363 -5.18 -7.27 -10.18
CA PRO A 363 -6.51 -7.72 -9.77
C PRO A 363 -6.72 -9.23 -9.97
N ALA A 364 -6.14 -9.80 -11.03
CA ALA A 364 -6.24 -11.24 -11.30
C ALA A 364 -5.63 -12.09 -10.17
N TYR A 365 -4.66 -11.57 -9.42
CA TYR A 365 -4.09 -12.26 -8.26
C TYR A 365 -4.80 -11.89 -6.96
N LEU A 366 -5.22 -10.64 -6.83
CA LEU A 366 -5.90 -10.18 -5.62
C LEU A 366 -7.31 -10.78 -5.48
N GLU A 367 -8.02 -10.93 -6.60
CA GLU A 367 -9.40 -11.45 -6.66
C GLU A 367 -9.46 -12.96 -6.90
N ARG A 368 -8.33 -13.63 -7.21
CA ARG A 368 -8.30 -15.07 -7.45
C ARG A 368 -8.81 -15.81 -6.22
N ASP A 369 -9.84 -16.61 -6.41
CA ASP A 369 -10.36 -17.47 -5.35
C ASP A 369 -9.34 -18.57 -5.06
N LEU A 370 -8.92 -18.68 -3.79
CA LEU A 370 -7.92 -19.65 -3.37
C LEU A 370 -8.57 -20.76 -2.54
N PRO A 371 -8.00 -21.96 -2.56
CA PRO A 371 -8.46 -23.06 -1.72
C PRO A 371 -8.47 -22.66 -0.24
N ILE A 372 -9.47 -23.17 0.48
CA ILE A 372 -9.57 -23.04 1.94
C ILE A 372 -9.49 -24.47 2.50
N VAL A 373 -8.63 -24.65 3.48
CA VAL A 373 -8.45 -25.91 4.19
C VAL A 373 -8.68 -25.75 5.69
N ASP A 374 -8.97 -26.84 6.36
CA ASP A 374 -9.00 -26.86 7.82
C ASP A 374 -7.59 -26.68 8.38
N LEU A 375 -7.47 -25.89 9.44
CA LEU A 375 -6.20 -25.65 10.09
C LEU A 375 -5.76 -26.90 10.84
N GLY A 376 -4.60 -27.42 10.51
CA GLY A 376 -3.97 -28.50 11.27
C GLY A 376 -3.71 -28.10 12.73
N PRO A 377 -3.86 -29.01 13.70
CA PRO A 377 -3.60 -28.71 15.11
C PRO A 377 -2.14 -28.33 15.34
N ILE A 378 -1.92 -27.48 16.34
CA ILE A 378 -0.59 -27.17 16.89
C ILE A 378 -0.57 -27.75 18.31
N PRO A 379 0.48 -28.50 18.70
CA PRO A 379 0.64 -28.97 20.06
C PRO A 379 0.55 -27.81 21.07
N ASP A 380 -0.14 -28.04 22.20
CA ASP A 380 -0.42 -26.98 23.19
C ASP A 380 0.86 -26.33 23.73
N GLU A 381 1.93 -27.11 23.91
CA GLU A 381 3.24 -26.61 24.34
C GLU A 381 3.86 -25.64 23.31
N ILE A 382 3.62 -25.87 22.02
CA ILE A 382 4.10 -24.98 20.95
C ILE A 382 3.16 -23.77 20.81
N ALA A 383 1.86 -23.98 20.90
CA ALA A 383 0.87 -22.89 20.84
C ALA A 383 1.08 -21.87 21.98
N ALA A 384 1.49 -22.34 23.15
CA ALA A 384 1.76 -21.50 24.33
C ALA A 384 2.92 -20.49 24.13
N VAL A 385 3.87 -20.78 23.24
CA VAL A 385 5.00 -19.88 22.95
C VAL A 385 4.75 -18.97 21.73
N ILE A 386 3.56 -19.08 21.11
CA ILE A 386 3.12 -18.22 19.99
C ILE A 386 2.11 -17.20 20.54
N PRO A 387 2.50 -15.93 20.77
CA PRO A 387 1.63 -14.94 21.41
C PRO A 387 0.24 -14.79 20.77
N ALA A 388 0.18 -14.87 19.45
CA ALA A 388 -1.06 -14.78 18.70
C ALA A 388 -2.05 -15.93 18.92
N LEU A 389 -1.59 -17.06 19.43
CA LEU A 389 -2.39 -18.28 19.64
C LEU A 389 -2.64 -18.57 21.14
N ALA A 390 -1.87 -17.98 22.03
CA ALA A 390 -1.92 -18.22 23.48
C ALA A 390 -3.25 -17.86 24.17
N GLY A 391 -4.22 -17.27 23.46
CA GLY A 391 -5.53 -16.89 24.01
C GLY A 391 -6.73 -17.49 23.25
N GLN A 392 -6.52 -18.32 22.25
CA GLN A 392 -7.61 -18.94 21.50
C GLN A 392 -8.11 -20.20 22.23
N PRO A 393 -9.41 -20.36 22.47
CA PRO A 393 -9.93 -21.60 23.06
C PRO A 393 -9.62 -22.75 22.09
N THR A 394 -8.94 -23.78 22.59
CA THR A 394 -8.76 -25.05 21.88
C THR A 394 -10.14 -25.60 21.54
N ARG A 395 -10.50 -25.60 20.25
CA ARG A 395 -11.68 -26.36 19.80
C ARG A 395 -11.33 -27.83 19.96
N SER A 396 -11.74 -28.39 21.11
CA SER A 396 -11.79 -29.83 21.28
C SER A 396 -12.75 -30.41 20.25
N SER A 397 -12.26 -31.37 19.51
CA SER A 397 -12.93 -32.25 18.54
C SER A 397 -14.22 -32.84 19.07
#